data_30db9dd6ef9c6da90201d004d61e87da
#
_entry.id   30db9dd6ef9c6da90201d004d61e87da
#
_cell.length_a   1.000
_cell.length_b   1.000
_cell.length_c   1.000
_cell.angle_alpha   90.00
_cell.angle_beta   90.00
_cell.angle_gamma   90.00
#
_symmetry.space_group_name_H-M   'P 1'
#
loop_
_entity.id
_entity.type
_entity.pdbx_description
1 polymer ?
#
loop_
_entity_poly.entity_id
_entity_poly.type
_entity_poly.pdbx_seq_one_letter_code
_entity_poly.pdbx_strand_id
1 'polypeptide(L)'
;IEAQHSTFQWLMQGKIKNSCDFIAVNDKDKKNLNSHQMLLSQVLALTHGEENIKKPYKSIEGNNPCSIIQLNSMDFRSLGFLLAIYENKVFIESQILGIDPFDQWGVELGKRLTIKSKENDFLAKSFTRAFLPKL
;
A
#
# COMPACT_ATOMS: atom_id res chain seq x y z
N ILE A 1 -7.98 6.64 -9.42
CA ILE A 1 -7.25 7.24 -10.57
C ILE A 1 -6.16 8.19 -10.08
N GLU A 2 -6.40 8.99 -9.06
CA GLU A 2 -5.44 9.98 -8.54
C GLU A 2 -4.15 9.35 -7.99
N ALA A 3 -4.23 8.16 -7.40
CA ALA A 3 -3.07 7.44 -6.88
C ALA A 3 -2.12 6.88 -7.95
N GLN A 4 -2.51 6.86 -9.22
CA GLN A 4 -1.67 6.34 -10.30
C GLN A 4 -0.35 7.11 -10.43
N HIS A 5 -0.40 8.43 -10.35
CA HIS A 5 0.78 9.28 -10.50
C HIS A 5 1.70 9.30 -9.26
N SER A 6 1.22 8.85 -8.12
CA SER A 6 2.02 8.82 -6.88
C SER A 6 2.49 7.42 -6.51
N THR A 7 1.62 6.42 -6.62
CA THR A 7 1.87 5.08 -6.09
C THR A 7 2.25 4.07 -7.18
N PHE A 8 1.63 4.14 -8.37
CA PHE A 8 1.87 3.15 -9.41
C PHE A 8 3.28 3.18 -9.98
N GLN A 9 3.89 4.35 -10.13
CA GLN A 9 5.27 4.45 -10.55
C GLN A 9 6.21 3.69 -9.60
N TRP A 10 5.99 3.82 -8.30
CA TRP A 10 6.75 3.10 -7.29
C TRP A 10 6.47 1.59 -7.30
N LEU A 11 5.22 1.17 -7.47
CA LEU A 11 4.85 -0.24 -7.58
C LEU A 11 5.46 -0.90 -8.81
N MET A 12 5.52 -0.20 -9.94
CA MET A 12 5.98 -0.76 -11.20
C MET A 12 7.49 -0.77 -11.36
N GLN A 13 8.19 0.27 -10.90
CA GLN A 13 9.65 0.42 -11.06
C GLN A 13 10.43 0.45 -9.75
N GLY A 14 9.76 0.29 -8.61
CA GLY A 14 10.42 0.14 -7.31
C GLY A 14 11.17 -1.19 -7.20
N LYS A 15 12.24 -1.21 -6.42
CA LYS A 15 13.07 -2.41 -6.21
C LYS A 15 12.38 -3.50 -5.38
N ILE A 16 11.41 -3.13 -4.56
CA ILE A 16 10.71 -4.05 -3.68
C ILE A 16 9.41 -4.48 -4.36
N LYS A 17 9.23 -5.79 -4.49
CA LYS A 17 7.97 -6.35 -5.02
C LYS A 17 6.90 -6.27 -3.94
N ASN A 18 5.71 -5.85 -4.35
CA ASN A 18 4.57 -5.69 -3.47
C ASN A 18 3.39 -6.48 -4.01
N SER A 19 2.63 -7.11 -3.13
CA SER A 19 1.34 -7.69 -3.50
C SER A 19 0.28 -6.59 -3.58
N CYS A 20 -0.58 -6.67 -4.59
CA CYS A 20 -1.65 -5.70 -4.81
C CYS A 20 -3.00 -6.39 -4.89
N ASP A 21 -3.96 -5.94 -4.10
CA ASP A 21 -5.35 -6.38 -4.21
C ASP A 21 -6.16 -5.35 -5.01
N PHE A 22 -6.78 -5.81 -6.09
CA PHE A 22 -7.68 -5.03 -6.91
C PHE A 22 -9.12 -5.40 -6.60
N ILE A 23 -9.96 -4.42 -6.31
CA ILE A 23 -11.38 -4.65 -6.05
C ILE A 23 -12.17 -4.24 -7.28
N ALA A 24 -12.86 -5.20 -7.87
CA ALA A 24 -13.76 -4.99 -9.01
C ALA A 24 -15.21 -5.18 -8.57
N VAL A 25 -16.10 -4.34 -9.05
CA VAL A 25 -17.54 -4.46 -8.81
C VAL A 25 -18.22 -4.83 -10.12
N ASN A 26 -18.99 -5.93 -10.10
CA ASN A 26 -19.86 -6.30 -11.21
C ASN A 26 -21.04 -5.34 -11.25
N ASP A 27 -20.89 -4.28 -12.01
CA ASP A 27 -22.02 -3.42 -12.31
C ASP A 27 -22.63 -3.84 -13.65
N LYS A 28 -23.94 -4.06 -13.66
CA LYS A 28 -24.68 -4.44 -14.87
C LYS A 28 -24.75 -3.30 -15.89
N ASP A 29 -24.37 -2.09 -15.49
CA ASP A 29 -24.33 -0.94 -16.37
C ASP A 29 -23.05 -0.91 -17.20
N LYS A 30 -23.19 -0.84 -18.52
CA LYS A 30 -22.09 -0.71 -19.49
C LYS A 30 -21.14 0.46 -19.25
N LYS A 31 -21.48 1.38 -18.35
CA LYS A 31 -20.64 2.53 -17.98
C LYS A 31 -19.32 2.15 -17.31
N ASN A 32 -19.23 0.94 -16.73
CA ASN A 32 -18.02 0.48 -16.01
C ASN A 32 -17.05 -0.35 -16.87
N LEU A 33 -17.35 -0.57 -18.14
CA LEU A 33 -16.46 -1.34 -19.03
C LEU A 33 -15.04 -0.73 -19.08
N ASN A 34 -14.94 0.59 -19.17
CA ASN A 34 -13.67 1.29 -19.20
C ASN A 34 -12.88 1.10 -17.88
N SER A 35 -13.56 1.09 -16.74
CA SER A 35 -12.93 0.87 -15.44
C SER A 35 -12.38 -0.55 -15.29
N HIS A 36 -13.09 -1.55 -15.77
CA HIS A 36 -12.62 -2.94 -15.78
C HIS A 36 -11.44 -3.15 -16.74
N GLN A 37 -11.48 -2.53 -17.93
CA GLN A 37 -10.35 -2.58 -18.86
C GLN A 37 -9.11 -1.92 -18.27
N MET A 38 -9.27 -0.77 -17.60
CA MET A 38 -8.19 -0.08 -16.92
C MET A 38 -7.61 -0.93 -15.77
N LEU A 39 -8.46 -1.57 -14.95
CA LEU A 39 -8.04 -2.47 -13.89
C LEU A 39 -7.22 -3.63 -14.45
N LEU A 40 -7.72 -4.31 -15.49
CA LEU A 40 -7.01 -5.43 -16.11
C LEU A 40 -5.67 -4.99 -16.72
N SER A 41 -5.62 -3.83 -17.38
CA SER A 41 -4.38 -3.29 -17.93
C SER A 41 -3.34 -3.03 -16.84
N GLN A 42 -3.75 -2.52 -15.67
CA GLN A 42 -2.86 -2.30 -14.53
C GLN A 42 -2.37 -3.61 -13.92
N VAL A 43 -3.24 -4.59 -13.77
CA VAL A 43 -2.86 -5.94 -13.31
C VAL A 43 -1.84 -6.56 -14.25
N LEU A 44 -2.08 -6.50 -15.57
CA LEU A 44 -1.15 -7.02 -16.57
C LEU A 44 0.21 -6.31 -16.52
N ALA A 45 0.23 -5.00 -16.39
CA ALA A 45 1.48 -4.24 -16.27
C ALA A 45 2.27 -4.61 -15.01
N LEU A 46 1.60 -4.81 -13.88
CA LEU A 46 2.25 -5.21 -12.62
C LEU A 46 2.75 -6.65 -12.64
N THR A 47 2.00 -7.55 -13.26
CA THR A 47 2.34 -9.00 -13.25
C THR A 47 3.34 -9.36 -14.33
N HIS A 48 3.16 -8.87 -15.54
CA HIS A 48 3.98 -9.24 -16.71
C HIS A 48 5.07 -8.21 -17.02
N GLY A 49 4.81 -6.93 -16.75
CA GLY A 49 5.72 -5.86 -17.13
C GLY A 49 5.81 -5.68 -18.65
N GLU A 50 6.83 -4.94 -19.05
CA GLU A 50 7.18 -4.68 -20.46
C GLU A 50 8.66 -4.35 -20.57
N GLU A 51 9.39 -5.03 -21.46
CA GLU A 51 10.76 -4.72 -21.73
C GLU A 51 10.88 -3.66 -22.85
N ASN A 52 11.66 -2.62 -22.62
CA ASN A 52 11.97 -1.61 -23.63
C ASN A 52 13.46 -1.61 -23.98
N ILE A 53 13.84 -2.35 -25.02
CA ILE A 53 15.22 -2.53 -25.44
C ILE A 53 15.87 -1.18 -25.87
N LYS A 54 15.10 -0.29 -26.51
CA LYS A 54 15.62 1.00 -26.99
C LYS A 54 15.80 2.01 -25.86
N LYS A 55 14.99 1.92 -24.82
CA LYS A 55 15.01 2.83 -23.67
C LYS A 55 14.87 2.02 -22.38
N PRO A 56 15.95 1.37 -21.90
CA PRO A 56 15.88 0.47 -20.74
C PRO A 56 15.27 1.10 -19.48
N TYR A 57 15.43 2.40 -19.29
CA TYR A 57 14.83 3.13 -18.16
C TYR A 57 13.29 3.19 -18.21
N LYS A 58 12.67 2.81 -19.33
CA LYS A 58 11.21 2.67 -19.48
C LYS A 58 10.71 1.25 -19.25
N SER A 59 11.62 0.30 -19.08
CA SER A 59 11.23 -1.09 -18.84
C SER A 59 10.53 -1.22 -17.48
N ILE A 60 9.51 -2.05 -17.47
CA ILE A 60 8.75 -2.46 -16.29
C ILE A 60 9.00 -3.95 -16.10
N GLU A 61 9.60 -4.33 -14.98
CA GLU A 61 10.01 -5.71 -14.73
C GLU A 61 8.82 -6.67 -14.57
N GLY A 62 7.68 -6.17 -14.06
CA GLY A 62 6.56 -7.02 -13.69
C GLY A 62 6.83 -7.85 -12.45
N ASN A 63 6.26 -9.07 -12.39
CA ASN A 63 6.40 -10.02 -11.30
C ASN A 63 5.95 -9.49 -9.91
N ASN A 64 4.98 -8.56 -9.90
CA ASN A 64 4.28 -8.17 -8.68
C ASN A 64 3.03 -9.04 -8.53
N PRO A 65 2.87 -9.78 -7.42
CA PRO A 65 1.67 -10.59 -7.19
C PRO A 65 0.43 -9.71 -7.13
N CYS A 66 -0.62 -10.10 -7.85
CA CYS A 66 -1.88 -9.38 -7.84
C CYS A 66 -3.05 -10.32 -7.56
N SER A 67 -3.99 -9.88 -6.73
CA SER A 67 -5.28 -10.54 -6.50
C SER A 67 -6.40 -9.66 -7.03
N ILE A 68 -7.45 -10.26 -7.59
CA ILE A 68 -8.67 -9.56 -7.99
C ILE A 68 -9.82 -10.07 -7.14
N ILE A 69 -10.37 -9.20 -6.30
CA ILE A 69 -11.57 -9.46 -5.50
C ILE A 69 -12.76 -8.90 -6.28
N GLN A 70 -13.62 -9.80 -6.74
CA GLN A 70 -14.79 -9.42 -7.52
C GLN A 70 -16.04 -9.42 -6.65
N LEU A 71 -16.68 -8.26 -6.52
CA LEU A 71 -17.94 -8.07 -5.81
C LEU A 71 -19.10 -8.08 -6.80
N ASN A 72 -20.19 -8.74 -6.44
CA ASN A 72 -21.40 -8.77 -7.29
C ASN A 72 -22.13 -7.42 -7.32
N SER A 73 -22.03 -6.64 -6.25
CA SER A 73 -22.64 -5.31 -6.10
C SER A 73 -21.88 -4.51 -5.05
N MET A 74 -22.02 -3.18 -5.10
CA MET A 74 -21.51 -2.29 -4.04
C MET A 74 -22.68 -1.94 -3.11
N ASP A 75 -22.97 -2.83 -2.17
CA ASP A 75 -23.97 -2.66 -1.14
C ASP A 75 -23.37 -2.85 0.27
N PHE A 76 -24.14 -2.58 1.31
CA PHE A 76 -23.66 -2.70 2.70
C PHE A 76 -23.21 -4.12 3.06
N ARG A 77 -23.83 -5.14 2.47
CA ARG A 77 -23.45 -6.54 2.69
C ARG A 77 -22.09 -6.85 2.08
N SER A 78 -21.87 -6.43 0.85
CA SER A 78 -20.58 -6.60 0.16
C SER A 78 -19.47 -5.83 0.86
N LEU A 79 -19.75 -4.62 1.34
CA LEU A 79 -18.81 -3.83 2.13
C LEU A 79 -18.47 -4.52 3.45
N GLY A 80 -19.46 -5.00 4.19
CA GLY A 80 -19.24 -5.74 5.46
C GLY A 80 -18.42 -7.01 5.25
N PHE A 81 -18.68 -7.74 4.17
CA PHE A 81 -17.90 -8.92 3.78
C PHE A 81 -16.43 -8.56 3.45
N LEU A 82 -16.22 -7.48 2.70
CA LEU A 82 -14.89 -7.02 2.36
C LEU A 82 -14.09 -6.59 3.60
N LEU A 83 -14.71 -5.85 4.52
CA LEU A 83 -14.07 -5.49 5.79
C LEU A 83 -13.67 -6.72 6.59
N ALA A 84 -14.56 -7.71 6.72
CA ALA A 84 -14.27 -8.95 7.43
C ALA A 84 -13.13 -9.74 6.78
N ILE A 85 -13.03 -9.76 5.45
CA ILE A 85 -11.89 -10.37 4.75
C ILE A 85 -10.58 -9.69 5.16
N TYR A 86 -10.52 -8.37 5.14
CA TYR A 86 -9.30 -7.63 5.47
C TYR A 86 -8.93 -7.73 6.95
N GLU A 87 -9.90 -7.74 7.86
CA GLU A 87 -9.66 -8.00 9.28
C GLU A 87 -9.02 -9.39 9.49
N ASN A 88 -9.59 -10.43 8.87
CA ASN A 88 -9.02 -11.78 8.94
C ASN A 88 -7.65 -11.87 8.24
N LYS A 89 -7.46 -11.18 7.11
CA LYS A 89 -6.18 -11.12 6.40
C LYS A 89 -5.09 -10.55 7.31
N VAL A 90 -5.32 -9.40 7.95
CA VAL A 90 -4.38 -8.78 8.88
C VAL A 90 -4.05 -9.71 10.04
N PHE A 91 -5.05 -10.39 10.61
CA PHE A 91 -4.82 -11.37 11.67
C PHE A 91 -3.94 -12.53 11.22
N ILE A 92 -4.22 -13.13 10.07
CA ILE A 92 -3.44 -14.26 9.54
C ILE A 92 -2.01 -13.81 9.20
N GLU A 93 -1.84 -12.68 8.53
CA GLU A 93 -0.54 -12.12 8.19
C GLU A 93 0.29 -11.86 9.46
N SER A 94 -0.33 -11.33 10.51
CA SER A 94 0.35 -11.09 11.78
C SER A 94 0.87 -12.37 12.42
N GLN A 95 0.11 -13.46 12.36
CA GLN A 95 0.54 -14.77 12.85
C GLN A 95 1.74 -15.33 12.05
N ILE A 96 1.71 -15.17 10.72
CA ILE A 96 2.82 -15.58 9.84
C ILE A 96 4.08 -14.77 10.13
N LEU A 97 3.94 -13.46 10.37
CA LEU A 97 5.06 -12.54 10.63
C LEU A 97 5.52 -12.54 12.10
N GLY A 98 4.80 -13.18 13.01
CA GLY A 98 5.09 -13.16 14.44
C GLY A 98 4.87 -11.76 15.08
N ILE A 99 3.89 -11.01 14.58
CA ILE A 99 3.55 -9.66 15.04
C ILE A 99 2.19 -9.70 15.74
N ASP A 100 2.04 -8.94 16.83
CA ASP A 100 0.73 -8.78 17.47
C ASP A 100 -0.14 -7.79 16.67
N PRO A 101 -1.30 -8.22 16.12
CA PRO A 101 -2.18 -7.35 15.33
C PRO A 101 -3.02 -6.41 16.20
N PHE A 102 -3.09 -6.63 17.51
CA PHE A 102 -3.94 -5.89 18.43
C PHE A 102 -3.17 -4.84 19.24
N ASP A 103 -1.86 -4.72 19.00
CA ASP A 103 -1.01 -3.78 19.71
C ASP A 103 -0.16 -2.93 18.75
N GLN A 104 0.35 -1.81 19.23
CA GLN A 104 1.11 -0.82 18.47
C GLN A 104 2.41 -0.43 19.19
N TRP A 105 3.24 -1.40 19.57
CA TRP A 105 4.48 -1.18 20.31
C TRP A 105 5.41 -0.16 19.66
N GLY A 106 5.43 -0.07 18.33
CA GLY A 106 6.21 0.96 17.61
C GLY A 106 5.70 2.38 17.89
N VAL A 107 4.37 2.57 17.96
CA VAL A 107 3.75 3.85 18.31
C VAL A 107 4.00 4.19 19.78
N GLU A 108 3.87 3.22 20.67
CA GLU A 108 4.14 3.37 22.09
C GLU A 108 5.59 3.77 22.36
N LEU A 109 6.54 3.19 21.64
CA LEU A 109 7.94 3.59 21.71
C LEU A 109 8.11 5.07 21.36
N GLY A 110 7.50 5.53 20.26
CA GLY A 110 7.54 6.93 19.83
C GLY A 110 7.01 7.88 20.91
N LYS A 111 5.86 7.55 21.52
CA LYS A 111 5.27 8.34 22.63
C LYS A 111 6.20 8.41 23.82
N ARG A 112 6.77 7.27 24.26
CA ARG A 112 7.72 7.22 25.39
C ARG A 112 8.98 8.06 25.13
N LEU A 113 9.52 8.00 23.91
CA LEU A 113 10.69 8.81 23.52
C LEU A 113 10.36 10.30 23.51
N THR A 114 9.15 10.68 23.07
CA THR A 114 8.69 12.08 23.10
C THR A 114 8.61 12.61 24.54
N ILE A 115 8.08 11.82 25.48
CA ILE A 115 8.02 12.21 26.90
C ILE A 115 9.44 12.36 27.45
N LYS A 116 10.30 11.35 27.23
CA LYS A 116 11.70 11.39 27.69
C LYS A 116 12.49 12.55 27.09
N SER A 117 12.21 12.96 25.84
CA SER A 117 12.88 14.09 25.22
C SER A 117 12.49 15.43 25.84
N LYS A 118 11.27 15.55 26.36
CA LYS A 118 10.81 16.74 27.09
C LYS A 118 11.47 16.86 28.47
N GLU A 119 11.74 15.72 29.11
CA GLU A 119 12.41 15.65 30.41
C GLU A 119 13.94 15.74 30.28
N ASN A 120 14.50 15.37 29.16
CA ASN A 120 15.94 15.32 28.91
C ASN A 120 16.35 16.34 27.85
N ASP A 121 16.87 17.48 28.32
CA ASP A 121 17.34 18.59 27.50
C ASP A 121 18.41 18.20 26.47
N PHE A 122 19.13 17.09 26.67
CA PHE A 122 20.13 16.57 25.76
C PHE A 122 19.48 16.07 24.41
N LEU A 123 18.38 15.32 24.48
CA LEU A 123 17.71 14.83 23.27
C LEU A 123 17.05 15.98 22.50
N ALA A 124 16.43 16.93 23.22
CA ALA A 124 15.85 18.12 22.62
C ALA A 124 16.91 18.97 21.92
N LYS A 125 18.05 19.22 22.56
CA LYS A 125 19.18 19.95 21.98
C LYS A 125 19.83 19.23 20.81
N SER A 126 19.95 17.89 20.87
CA SER A 126 20.50 17.09 19.75
C SER A 126 19.62 17.14 18.53
N PHE A 127 18.30 17.07 18.71
CA PHE A 127 17.33 17.20 17.63
C PHE A 127 17.36 18.61 17.01
N THR A 128 17.32 19.64 17.85
CA THR A 128 17.41 21.05 17.40
C THR A 128 18.70 21.30 16.64
N ARG A 129 19.84 20.77 17.11
CA ARG A 129 21.14 20.93 16.46
C ARG A 129 21.23 20.20 15.11
N ALA A 130 20.53 19.06 14.96
CA ALA A 130 20.56 18.26 13.72
C ALA A 130 19.62 18.80 12.63
N PHE A 131 18.47 19.33 13.01
CA PHE A 131 17.39 19.67 12.09
C PHE A 131 17.03 21.15 12.00
N LEU A 132 17.45 21.95 12.97
CA LEU A 132 17.29 23.41 12.93
C LEU A 132 18.69 24.04 12.91
N PRO A 133 19.33 24.14 11.73
CA PRO A 133 20.59 24.88 11.62
C PRO A 133 20.34 26.31 12.11
N LYS A 134 21.30 26.84 12.86
CA LYS A 134 21.24 28.20 13.41
C LYS A 134 20.79 29.18 12.34
N LEU A 135 19.61 29.76 12.52
CA LEU A 135 19.25 31.02 11.87
C LEU A 135 20.21 32.10 12.35
#